data_0f4f40a7ae7d9f02425609e1f0c767af
#
_entry.id   0f4f40a7ae7d9f02425609e1f0c767af
#
_cell.length_a   1.000
_cell.length_b   1.000
_cell.length_c   1.000
_cell.angle_alpha   90.00
_cell.angle_beta   90.00
_cell.angle_gamma   90.00
#
_symmetry.space_group_name_H-M   'P 1'
#
loop_
_entity.id
_entity.type
_entity.pdbx_description
1 polymer ?
#
loop_
_entity_poly.entity_id
_entity_poly.type
_entity_poly.pdbx_seq_one_letter_code
_entity_poly.pdbx_strand_id
1 'polypeptide(L)'
;MRSFLTRRDFLERASCAGALLAVTGPRLDAGQAGATAQGQMYLSLNGSVAKGVGWPDMARLAARVGFDGVDWSLGPAKTAGLDATKALFAELKIKPSITNLPMARPLPFQGEQSAFDQALVQLAEDAGFTAAIGCDRMMVVLSPTGPLPKDEWRKVVRDRVSAVAQVLQRSNIRLGLEFLGVQSFRAGRAGGPPPNPFIWTLPETVELAKDCGPNVGVILDVWHWHHSGGTTADILNTPKARIVHVHVSDAKAQPPEEVRDNQRLMPGEGVIDLSGFFQSLKKIGYQDGVSPEPLGRVPAEMSPEDGARLALDTTRAAMKKAGVVS
;
A
#
# COMPACT_ATOMS: atom_id res chain seq x y z
N MET A 1 26.54 -43.93 -2.87
CA MET A 1 25.40 -44.13 -1.96
C MET A 1 25.43 -43.04 -0.91
N ARG A 2 24.57 -42.00 -1.03
CA ARG A 2 24.40 -40.95 -0.01
C ARG A 2 23.00 -41.12 0.53
N SER A 3 22.87 -41.46 1.82
CA SER A 3 21.61 -41.64 2.53
C SER A 3 20.95 -40.30 2.83
N PHE A 4 19.69 -40.16 2.45
CA PHE A 4 18.85 -39.00 2.81
C PHE A 4 18.32 -39.21 4.24
N LEU A 5 18.56 -38.24 5.12
CA LEU A 5 17.96 -38.17 6.46
C LEU A 5 16.47 -37.85 6.34
N THR A 6 15.63 -38.59 7.05
CA THR A 6 14.18 -38.41 7.05
C THR A 6 13.76 -37.42 8.13
N ARG A 7 12.55 -36.85 7.99
CA ARG A 7 11.92 -35.88 8.91
C ARG A 7 11.85 -36.35 10.37
N ARG A 8 12.01 -37.66 10.61
CA ARG A 8 11.93 -38.24 11.95
C ARG A 8 13.22 -38.05 12.76
N ASP A 9 14.37 -37.96 12.09
CA ASP A 9 15.66 -37.82 12.74
C ASP A 9 15.93 -36.43 13.31
N PHE A 10 15.12 -35.45 12.94
CA PHE A 10 15.24 -34.05 13.41
C PHE A 10 14.53 -33.79 14.74
N LEU A 11 13.55 -34.59 15.11
CA LEU A 11 12.69 -34.35 16.30
C LEU A 11 13.22 -35.02 17.60
N GLU A 12 14.16 -35.93 17.52
CA GLU A 12 14.67 -36.67 18.69
C GLU A 12 15.88 -36.04 19.41
N ARG A 13 16.41 -34.91 18.92
CA ARG A 13 17.59 -34.25 19.54
C ARG A 13 17.32 -32.99 20.36
N ALA A 14 16.08 -32.68 20.66
CA ALA A 14 15.68 -31.50 21.46
C ALA A 14 14.99 -31.86 22.77
N SER A 15 15.56 -32.74 23.56
CA SER A 15 15.10 -32.97 24.94
C SER A 15 16.27 -33.37 25.81
N CYS A 16 16.86 -32.39 26.48
CA CYS A 16 17.49 -32.60 27.81
C CYS A 16 18.03 -31.28 28.38
N ALA A 17 17.68 -31.03 29.62
CA ALA A 17 18.29 -30.12 30.58
C ALA A 17 17.88 -28.63 30.59
N GLY A 18 16.99 -28.27 31.48
CA GLY A 18 16.75 -26.90 31.94
C GLY A 18 16.39 -26.89 33.42
N ALA A 19 17.36 -26.67 34.30
CA ALA A 19 17.15 -26.45 35.71
C ALA A 19 16.50 -25.09 35.97
N LEU A 20 15.39 -25.07 36.75
CA LEU A 20 14.79 -23.85 37.28
C LEU A 20 15.71 -23.26 38.35
N LEU A 21 16.16 -22.04 38.17
CA LEU A 21 16.61 -21.15 39.23
C LEU A 21 15.61 -20.00 39.34
N ALA A 22 14.85 -20.00 40.41
CA ALA A 22 13.97 -18.90 40.81
C ALA A 22 14.82 -17.76 41.37
N VAL A 23 14.93 -16.65 40.63
CA VAL A 23 15.50 -15.39 41.15
C VAL A 23 14.33 -14.44 41.44
N THR A 24 14.10 -14.21 42.75
CA THR A 24 13.19 -13.16 43.22
C THR A 24 13.92 -11.81 43.14
N GLY A 25 13.64 -11.03 42.07
CA GLY A 25 14.01 -9.62 41.99
C GLY A 25 12.81 -8.70 42.31
N PRO A 26 13.05 -7.45 42.75
CA PRO A 26 11.98 -6.56 43.17
C PRO A 26 11.03 -6.21 42.04
N ARG A 27 9.71 -6.27 42.36
CA ARG A 27 8.64 -5.76 41.48
C ARG A 27 8.87 -4.27 41.27
N LEU A 28 9.24 -3.89 40.05
CA LEU A 28 9.08 -2.52 39.60
C LEU A 28 7.58 -2.30 39.34
N ASP A 29 7.02 -1.33 40.04
CA ASP A 29 5.66 -0.84 39.81
C ASP A 29 5.51 -0.51 38.35
N ALA A 30 4.54 -1.11 37.68
CA ALA A 30 4.09 -0.73 36.37
C ALA A 30 3.45 0.66 36.48
N GLY A 31 4.31 1.67 36.35
CA GLY A 31 3.87 3.04 36.13
C GLY A 31 2.89 3.06 34.97
N GLN A 32 1.76 3.70 35.20
CA GLN A 32 0.67 3.92 34.25
C GLN A 32 1.26 4.25 32.86
N ALA A 33 1.21 3.30 31.94
CA ALA A 33 1.38 3.57 30.55
C ALA A 33 0.29 4.58 30.19
N GLY A 34 0.69 5.84 30.00
CA GLY A 34 -0.21 6.88 29.54
C GLY A 34 -0.97 6.36 28.34
N ALA A 35 -2.29 6.58 28.32
CA ALA A 35 -3.14 6.25 27.19
C ALA A 35 -2.46 6.80 25.93
N THR A 36 -1.91 5.92 25.11
CA THR A 36 -1.37 6.28 23.81
C THR A 36 -2.53 6.92 23.06
N ALA A 37 -2.38 8.19 22.69
CA ALA A 37 -3.35 8.88 21.86
C ALA A 37 -3.72 7.92 20.72
N GLN A 38 -5.01 7.62 20.56
CA GLN A 38 -5.47 6.75 19.48
C GLN A 38 -4.87 7.29 18.20
N GLY A 39 -4.02 6.49 17.51
CA GLY A 39 -3.30 6.93 16.34
C GLY A 39 -4.29 7.50 15.32
N GLN A 40 -4.00 8.68 14.81
CA GLN A 40 -4.80 9.31 13.77
C GLN A 40 -4.26 8.91 12.40
N MET A 41 -5.11 8.94 11.37
CA MET A 41 -4.65 8.91 9.98
C MET A 41 -3.64 10.03 9.78
N TYR A 42 -2.56 9.76 9.06
CA TYR A 42 -1.52 10.75 8.77
C TYR A 42 -1.42 11.00 7.27
N LEU A 43 -0.96 12.19 6.86
CA LEU A 43 -0.85 12.56 5.45
C LEU A 43 0.55 12.25 4.91
N SER A 44 0.58 11.58 3.74
CA SER A 44 1.80 11.18 3.05
C SER A 44 1.88 11.84 1.67
N LEU A 45 3.03 12.40 1.31
CA LEU A 45 3.23 13.00 0.00
C LEU A 45 3.37 11.92 -1.08
N ASN A 46 2.47 11.94 -2.06
CA ASN A 46 2.55 11.10 -3.26
C ASN A 46 3.27 11.84 -4.41
N GLY A 47 4.03 11.11 -5.21
CA GLY A 47 4.80 11.68 -6.31
C GLY A 47 3.96 12.30 -7.44
N SER A 48 2.68 12.00 -7.54
CA SER A 48 1.78 12.55 -8.55
C SER A 48 1.60 14.07 -8.45
N VAL A 49 1.75 14.64 -7.24
CA VAL A 49 1.59 16.07 -6.97
C VAL A 49 2.89 16.87 -7.00
N ALA A 50 4.03 16.19 -7.12
CA ALA A 50 5.37 16.81 -7.12
C ALA A 50 6.20 16.29 -8.30
N LYS A 51 5.70 16.46 -9.51
CA LYS A 51 6.30 15.95 -10.74
C LYS A 51 7.75 16.40 -10.91
N GLY A 52 8.61 15.48 -11.32
CA GLY A 52 10.02 15.73 -11.58
C GLY A 52 10.91 15.77 -10.34
N VAL A 53 10.34 15.70 -9.14
CA VAL A 53 11.12 15.60 -7.91
C VAL A 53 11.49 14.15 -7.64
N GLY A 54 12.78 13.87 -7.62
CA GLY A 54 13.31 12.54 -7.32
C GLY A 54 13.64 12.38 -5.84
N TRP A 55 14.03 11.17 -5.47
CA TRP A 55 14.63 10.86 -4.16
C TRP A 55 16.07 11.42 -4.12
N PRO A 56 16.56 12.05 -3.02
CA PRO A 56 15.92 12.24 -1.71
C PRO A 56 15.10 13.54 -1.56
N ASP A 57 15.02 14.37 -2.60
CA ASP A 57 14.38 15.67 -2.52
C ASP A 57 12.86 15.60 -2.31
N MET A 58 12.23 14.49 -2.74
CA MET A 58 10.83 14.21 -2.43
C MET A 58 10.59 14.15 -0.91
N ALA A 59 11.48 13.49 -0.16
CA ALA A 59 11.37 13.40 1.30
C ALA A 59 11.56 14.79 1.95
N ARG A 60 12.53 15.57 1.46
CA ARG A 60 12.75 16.95 1.94
C ARG A 60 11.56 17.86 1.64
N LEU A 61 10.97 17.71 0.47
CA LEU A 61 9.75 18.44 0.08
C LEU A 61 8.59 18.09 1.00
N ALA A 62 8.35 16.80 1.27
CA ALA A 62 7.31 16.36 2.18
C ALA A 62 7.44 17.01 3.57
N ALA A 63 8.62 16.96 4.16
CA ALA A 63 8.90 17.59 5.45
C ALA A 63 8.71 19.11 5.44
N ARG A 64 9.22 19.79 4.40
CA ARG A 64 9.14 21.26 4.28
C ARG A 64 7.70 21.75 4.11
N VAL A 65 6.86 21.01 3.38
CA VAL A 65 5.44 21.35 3.17
C VAL A 65 4.60 21.00 4.39
N GLY A 66 5.01 20.02 5.21
CA GLY A 66 4.32 19.64 6.44
C GLY A 66 3.49 18.36 6.30
N PHE A 67 3.87 17.44 5.42
CA PHE A 67 3.39 16.08 5.42
C PHE A 67 4.03 15.27 6.55
N ASP A 68 3.31 14.30 7.07
CA ASP A 68 3.79 13.39 8.13
C ASP A 68 4.62 12.23 7.57
N GLY A 69 4.52 11.98 6.28
CA GLY A 69 5.20 10.90 5.57
C GLY A 69 5.37 11.15 4.08
N VAL A 70 6.00 10.22 3.41
CA VAL A 70 6.22 10.25 1.96
C VAL A 70 6.08 8.84 1.36
N ASP A 71 5.46 8.76 0.19
CA ASP A 71 5.49 7.59 -0.67
C ASP A 71 6.83 7.61 -1.39
N TRP A 72 7.70 6.66 -1.09
CA TRP A 72 9.12 6.77 -1.42
C TRP A 72 9.55 5.76 -2.50
N SER A 73 10.71 6.00 -3.09
CA SER A 73 11.25 5.20 -4.19
C SER A 73 12.40 4.33 -3.72
N LEU A 74 12.22 3.00 -3.74
CA LEU A 74 13.19 2.02 -3.25
C LEU A 74 14.52 2.05 -4.03
N GLY A 75 14.49 2.03 -5.35
CA GLY A 75 15.71 1.97 -6.17
C GLY A 75 16.69 3.11 -5.86
N PRO A 76 16.29 4.38 -5.99
CA PRO A 76 17.14 5.52 -5.64
C PRO A 76 17.57 5.54 -4.17
N ALA A 77 16.73 5.10 -3.23
CA ALA A 77 17.09 5.02 -1.81
C ALA A 77 18.17 3.93 -1.55
N LYS A 78 18.07 2.78 -2.21
CA LYS A 78 19.13 1.75 -2.18
C LYS A 78 20.45 2.28 -2.75
N THR A 79 20.42 3.05 -3.82
CA THR A 79 21.61 3.68 -4.40
C THR A 79 22.27 4.67 -3.41
N ALA A 80 21.46 5.41 -2.65
CA ALA A 80 21.97 6.30 -1.59
C ALA A 80 22.55 5.54 -0.38
N GLY A 81 22.13 4.30 -0.18
CA GLY A 81 22.54 3.43 0.92
C GLY A 81 21.62 3.46 2.13
N LEU A 82 21.64 2.39 2.91
CA LEU A 82 20.75 2.19 4.05
C LEU A 82 20.92 3.26 5.13
N ASP A 83 22.17 3.51 5.55
CA ASP A 83 22.46 4.45 6.65
C ASP A 83 22.10 5.89 6.26
N ALA A 84 22.41 6.30 5.02
CA ALA A 84 22.04 7.62 4.51
C ALA A 84 20.52 7.79 4.45
N THR A 85 19.80 6.75 4.03
CA THR A 85 18.33 6.76 3.96
C THR A 85 17.69 6.82 5.35
N LYS A 86 18.21 6.05 6.32
CA LYS A 86 17.76 6.11 7.72
C LYS A 86 18.03 7.47 8.34
N ALA A 87 19.24 8.02 8.14
CA ALA A 87 19.61 9.34 8.65
C ALA A 87 18.67 10.43 8.10
N LEU A 88 18.34 10.38 6.80
CA LEU A 88 17.43 11.33 6.17
C LEU A 88 16.03 11.31 6.82
N PHE A 89 15.42 10.12 6.99
CA PHE A 89 14.11 10.02 7.65
C PHE A 89 14.14 10.49 9.10
N ALA A 90 15.22 10.17 9.83
CA ALA A 90 15.40 10.61 11.22
C ALA A 90 15.57 12.15 11.32
N GLU A 91 16.37 12.76 10.43
CA GLU A 91 16.56 14.21 10.33
C GLU A 91 15.23 14.92 10.03
N LEU A 92 14.51 14.45 9.01
CA LEU A 92 13.28 15.07 8.55
C LEU A 92 12.08 14.79 9.47
N LYS A 93 12.17 13.78 10.34
CA LYS A 93 11.10 13.34 11.27
C LYS A 93 9.79 12.99 10.55
N ILE A 94 9.86 12.45 9.34
CA ILE A 94 8.73 11.96 8.55
C ILE A 94 8.78 10.45 8.41
N LYS A 95 7.63 9.85 8.08
CA LYS A 95 7.49 8.39 7.93
C LYS A 95 7.78 7.95 6.50
N PRO A 96 8.53 6.85 6.27
CA PRO A 96 8.52 6.15 4.99
C PRO A 96 7.19 5.39 4.87
N SER A 97 6.19 6.01 4.18
CA SER A 97 4.82 5.52 4.26
C SER A 97 4.59 4.23 3.46
N ILE A 98 4.92 4.25 2.19
CA ILE A 98 4.73 3.10 1.29
C ILE A 98 5.69 3.20 0.10
N THR A 99 6.03 2.05 -0.48
CA THR A 99 6.75 1.98 -1.75
C THR A 99 6.13 0.95 -2.69
N ASN A 100 6.38 1.09 -3.99
CA ASN A 100 5.95 0.08 -4.95
C ASN A 100 6.70 -1.23 -4.75
N LEU A 101 6.02 -2.36 -5.02
CA LEU A 101 6.64 -3.66 -5.11
C LEU A 101 7.72 -3.62 -6.22
N PRO A 102 9.00 -3.92 -5.93
CA PRO A 102 10.10 -3.74 -6.88
C PRO A 102 10.19 -4.91 -7.88
N MET A 103 9.07 -5.31 -8.45
CA MET A 103 9.00 -6.35 -9.47
C MET A 103 8.55 -5.74 -10.79
N ALA A 104 9.32 -5.98 -11.86
CA ALA A 104 9.01 -5.48 -13.20
C ALA A 104 7.66 -6.02 -13.69
N ARG A 105 6.87 -5.18 -14.38
CA ARG A 105 5.65 -5.65 -15.05
C ARG A 105 6.02 -6.48 -16.30
N PRO A 106 5.32 -7.58 -16.59
CA PRO A 106 4.06 -8.07 -16.01
C PRO A 106 4.22 -8.87 -14.70
N LEU A 107 5.44 -9.11 -14.18
CA LEU A 107 5.62 -9.63 -12.84
C LEU A 107 4.97 -8.68 -11.82
N PRO A 108 4.39 -9.16 -10.76
CA PRO A 108 4.36 -10.54 -10.23
C PRO A 108 3.25 -11.44 -10.81
N PHE A 109 2.39 -10.96 -11.70
CA PHE A 109 1.19 -11.70 -12.13
C PHE A 109 1.44 -12.62 -13.34
N GLN A 110 2.31 -12.24 -14.28
CA GLN A 110 2.57 -12.95 -15.54
C GLN A 110 4.08 -13.13 -15.77
N GLY A 111 4.44 -13.83 -16.84
CA GLY A 111 5.81 -14.07 -17.26
C GLY A 111 6.32 -15.44 -16.86
N GLU A 112 7.54 -15.74 -17.31
CA GLU A 112 8.19 -17.03 -17.10
C GLU A 112 8.42 -17.31 -15.60
N GLN A 113 8.25 -18.57 -15.19
CA GLN A 113 8.40 -18.96 -13.78
C GLN A 113 9.82 -18.72 -13.28
N SER A 114 10.84 -19.01 -14.09
CA SER A 114 12.25 -18.79 -13.71
C SER A 114 12.56 -17.32 -13.44
N ALA A 115 12.01 -16.39 -14.20
CA ALA A 115 12.17 -14.96 -13.98
C ALA A 115 11.43 -14.51 -12.71
N PHE A 116 10.28 -15.08 -12.43
CA PHE A 116 9.53 -14.83 -11.20
C PHE A 116 10.30 -15.33 -9.96
N ASP A 117 10.88 -16.54 -10.03
CA ASP A 117 11.66 -17.11 -8.92
C ASP A 117 12.90 -16.26 -8.63
N GLN A 118 13.60 -15.77 -9.66
CA GLN A 118 14.72 -14.84 -9.50
C GLN A 118 14.29 -13.52 -8.85
N ALA A 119 13.16 -12.98 -9.28
CA ALA A 119 12.60 -11.76 -8.70
C ALA A 119 12.21 -11.92 -7.22
N LEU A 120 11.76 -13.10 -6.79
CA LEU A 120 11.51 -13.40 -5.37
C LEU A 120 12.79 -13.40 -4.53
N VAL A 121 13.91 -13.86 -5.08
CA VAL A 121 15.21 -13.80 -4.38
C VAL A 121 15.62 -12.34 -4.16
N GLN A 122 15.54 -11.50 -5.20
CA GLN A 122 15.86 -10.09 -5.08
C GLN A 122 14.89 -9.35 -4.13
N LEU A 123 13.61 -9.72 -4.15
CA LEU A 123 12.59 -9.15 -3.27
C LEU A 123 12.93 -9.35 -1.78
N ALA A 124 13.59 -10.44 -1.40
CA ALA A 124 13.98 -10.67 -0.01
C ALA A 124 14.99 -9.62 0.50
N GLU A 125 15.95 -9.21 -0.32
CA GLU A 125 16.89 -8.12 0.00
C GLU A 125 16.16 -6.77 0.07
N ASP A 126 15.29 -6.50 -0.90
CA ASP A 126 14.51 -5.27 -0.99
C ASP A 126 13.55 -5.11 0.19
N ALA A 127 12.94 -6.20 0.64
CA ALA A 127 12.12 -6.24 1.84
C ALA A 127 12.95 -5.98 3.11
N GLY A 128 14.14 -6.55 3.21
CA GLY A 128 15.08 -6.29 4.30
C GLY A 128 15.47 -4.82 4.39
N PHE A 129 15.81 -4.18 3.28
CA PHE A 129 16.10 -2.75 3.21
C PHE A 129 14.89 -1.91 3.62
N THR A 130 13.70 -2.22 3.08
CA THR A 130 12.44 -1.51 3.36
C THR A 130 12.09 -1.56 4.85
N ALA A 131 12.18 -2.74 5.46
CA ALA A 131 11.94 -2.89 6.90
C ALA A 131 12.98 -2.15 7.75
N ALA A 132 14.24 -2.18 7.34
CA ALA A 132 15.33 -1.52 8.08
C ALA A 132 15.21 0.00 8.15
N ILE A 133 14.56 0.64 7.17
CA ILE A 133 14.25 2.08 7.23
C ILE A 133 12.94 2.40 7.97
N GLY A 134 12.22 1.39 8.47
CA GLY A 134 10.97 1.57 9.20
C GLY A 134 9.72 1.60 8.33
N CYS A 135 9.79 1.20 7.06
CA CYS A 135 8.62 1.03 6.20
C CYS A 135 8.11 -0.41 6.27
N ASP A 136 6.83 -0.58 6.53
CA ASP A 136 6.17 -1.89 6.65
C ASP A 136 5.16 -2.17 5.52
N ARG A 137 5.22 -1.43 4.40
CA ARG A 137 4.23 -1.49 3.33
C ARG A 137 4.85 -1.44 1.94
N MET A 138 4.35 -2.32 1.09
CA MET A 138 4.56 -2.27 -0.36
C MET A 138 3.22 -2.36 -1.08
N MET A 139 3.13 -1.81 -2.29
CA MET A 139 1.92 -1.86 -3.11
C MET A 139 2.20 -2.38 -4.50
N VAL A 140 1.16 -2.93 -5.11
CA VAL A 140 1.14 -3.33 -6.52
C VAL A 140 -0.26 -3.13 -7.11
N VAL A 141 -0.32 -2.61 -8.34
CA VAL A 141 -1.57 -2.43 -9.08
C VAL A 141 -2.06 -3.76 -9.62
N LEU A 142 -3.32 -4.09 -9.35
CA LEU A 142 -4.02 -5.26 -9.86
C LEU A 142 -4.81 -4.90 -11.13
N SER A 143 -4.48 -5.51 -12.27
CA SER A 143 -5.24 -5.29 -13.49
C SER A 143 -6.69 -5.77 -13.35
N PRO A 144 -7.70 -5.01 -13.85
CA PRO A 144 -9.10 -5.44 -13.84
C PRO A 144 -9.41 -6.44 -14.93
N THR A 145 -8.42 -6.85 -15.70
CA THR A 145 -8.53 -7.86 -16.78
C THR A 145 -7.35 -8.82 -16.73
N GLY A 146 -7.54 -10.02 -17.28
CA GLY A 146 -6.51 -11.05 -17.36
C GLY A 146 -6.45 -11.77 -18.72
N PRO A 147 -5.40 -12.56 -18.95
CA PRO A 147 -5.22 -13.32 -20.19
C PRO A 147 -6.06 -14.62 -20.22
N LEU A 148 -6.58 -15.06 -19.08
CA LEU A 148 -7.33 -16.29 -18.90
C LEU A 148 -8.73 -15.99 -18.36
N PRO A 149 -9.69 -16.96 -18.43
CA PRO A 149 -10.96 -16.86 -17.73
C PRO A 149 -10.78 -16.57 -16.24
N LYS A 150 -11.72 -15.84 -15.65
CA LYS A 150 -11.61 -15.25 -14.29
C LYS A 150 -11.12 -16.25 -13.22
N ASP A 151 -11.70 -17.44 -13.16
CA ASP A 151 -11.37 -18.42 -12.12
C ASP A 151 -9.99 -19.04 -12.30
N GLU A 152 -9.56 -19.25 -13.54
CA GLU A 152 -8.22 -19.74 -13.85
C GLU A 152 -7.18 -18.65 -13.55
N TRP A 153 -7.46 -17.42 -13.96
CA TRP A 153 -6.60 -16.29 -13.71
C TRP A 153 -6.47 -16.00 -12.21
N ARG A 154 -7.56 -16.12 -11.45
CA ARG A 154 -7.55 -15.98 -9.99
C ARG A 154 -6.58 -16.96 -9.32
N LYS A 155 -6.51 -18.22 -9.77
CA LYS A 155 -5.56 -19.20 -9.23
C LYS A 155 -4.12 -18.75 -9.46
N VAL A 156 -3.78 -18.32 -10.68
CA VAL A 156 -2.44 -17.85 -11.02
C VAL A 156 -2.04 -16.63 -10.17
N VAL A 157 -2.92 -15.64 -10.09
CA VAL A 157 -2.68 -14.42 -9.29
C VAL A 157 -2.52 -14.77 -7.81
N ARG A 158 -3.41 -15.58 -7.26
CA ARG A 158 -3.33 -16.03 -5.86
C ARG A 158 -1.99 -16.70 -5.57
N ASP A 159 -1.58 -17.66 -6.39
CA ASP A 159 -0.37 -18.45 -6.13
C ASP A 159 0.88 -17.57 -6.17
N ARG A 160 0.99 -16.68 -7.15
CA ARG A 160 2.10 -15.73 -7.25
C ARG A 160 2.10 -14.68 -6.15
N VAL A 161 0.94 -14.08 -5.85
CA VAL A 161 0.84 -13.10 -4.75
C VAL A 161 1.11 -13.75 -3.40
N SER A 162 0.70 -15.01 -3.19
CA SER A 162 1.04 -15.77 -1.98
C SER A 162 2.55 -15.97 -1.83
N ALA A 163 3.26 -16.28 -2.93
CA ALA A 163 4.72 -16.41 -2.90
C ALA A 163 5.41 -15.08 -2.55
N VAL A 164 4.98 -13.97 -3.16
CA VAL A 164 5.43 -12.61 -2.80
C VAL A 164 5.15 -12.31 -1.33
N ALA A 165 3.92 -12.58 -0.87
CA ALA A 165 3.51 -12.33 0.51
C ALA A 165 4.37 -13.09 1.54
N GLN A 166 4.74 -14.34 1.25
CA GLN A 166 5.62 -15.14 2.10
C GLN A 166 7.01 -14.52 2.24
N VAL A 167 7.57 -13.97 1.15
CA VAL A 167 8.86 -13.25 1.21
C VAL A 167 8.73 -12.00 2.08
N LEU A 168 7.73 -11.17 1.82
CA LEU A 168 7.48 -9.91 2.54
C LEU A 168 7.18 -10.14 4.03
N GLN A 169 6.50 -11.23 4.37
CA GLN A 169 6.14 -11.56 5.76
C GLN A 169 7.38 -11.77 6.66
N ARG A 170 8.48 -12.29 6.11
CA ARG A 170 9.73 -12.46 6.86
C ARG A 170 10.32 -11.14 7.35
N SER A 171 9.98 -10.04 6.70
CA SER A 171 10.37 -8.68 7.05
C SER A 171 9.21 -7.86 7.66
N ASN A 172 8.10 -8.51 8.04
CA ASN A 172 6.89 -7.88 8.58
C ASN A 172 6.29 -6.81 7.62
N ILE A 173 6.43 -6.98 6.32
CA ILE A 173 5.88 -6.08 5.32
C ILE A 173 4.51 -6.56 4.86
N ARG A 174 3.57 -5.64 4.80
CA ARG A 174 2.22 -5.82 4.25
C ARG A 174 2.23 -5.48 2.75
N LEU A 175 1.52 -6.28 1.96
CA LEU A 175 1.32 -6.01 0.53
C LEU A 175 -0.08 -5.49 0.28
N GLY A 176 -0.20 -4.30 -0.31
CA GLY A 176 -1.46 -3.73 -0.77
C GLY A 176 -1.69 -4.00 -2.26
N LEU A 177 -2.83 -4.59 -2.59
CA LEU A 177 -3.32 -4.76 -3.96
C LEU A 177 -4.22 -3.57 -4.31
N GLU A 178 -3.84 -2.76 -5.29
CA GLU A 178 -4.64 -1.65 -5.77
C GLU A 178 -5.52 -2.10 -6.94
N PHE A 179 -6.82 -2.17 -6.74
CA PHE A 179 -7.77 -2.48 -7.81
C PHE A 179 -8.08 -1.23 -8.66
N LEU A 180 -8.33 -1.43 -9.95
CA LEU A 180 -8.63 -0.36 -10.89
C LEU A 180 -10.12 -0.35 -11.26
N GLY A 181 -10.90 0.52 -10.61
CA GLY A 181 -12.36 0.59 -10.73
C GLY A 181 -12.90 1.27 -11.99
N VAL A 182 -12.06 2.05 -12.70
CA VAL A 182 -12.49 2.84 -13.86
C VAL A 182 -12.85 1.95 -15.04
N GLN A 183 -13.97 2.23 -15.71
CA GLN A 183 -14.49 1.42 -16.81
C GLN A 183 -13.52 1.33 -18.00
N SER A 184 -12.79 2.41 -18.32
CA SER A 184 -11.86 2.45 -19.45
C SER A 184 -10.72 1.42 -19.33
N PHE A 185 -10.33 1.00 -18.12
CA PHE A 185 -9.33 -0.05 -17.93
C PHE A 185 -9.84 -1.47 -18.27
N ARG A 186 -11.15 -1.64 -18.39
CA ARG A 186 -11.82 -2.92 -18.73
C ARG A 186 -12.16 -3.05 -20.21
N ALA A 187 -12.05 -1.96 -20.97
CA ALA A 187 -12.49 -1.91 -22.36
C ALA A 187 -11.57 -2.66 -23.35
N GLY A 188 -10.36 -3.03 -22.92
CA GLY A 188 -9.36 -3.62 -23.83
C GLY A 188 -8.72 -2.62 -24.78
N ARG A 189 -7.89 -3.11 -25.70
CA ARG A 189 -7.28 -2.29 -26.72
C ARG A 189 -8.21 -2.17 -27.93
N ALA A 190 -8.30 -0.98 -28.53
CA ALA A 190 -9.06 -0.76 -29.75
C ALA A 190 -8.62 -1.75 -30.84
N GLY A 191 -9.59 -2.49 -31.44
CA GLY A 191 -9.34 -3.48 -32.48
C GLY A 191 -8.80 -4.83 -32.00
N GLY A 192 -8.62 -5.02 -30.69
CA GLY A 192 -8.26 -6.30 -30.08
C GLY A 192 -9.48 -7.11 -29.60
N PRO A 193 -9.29 -8.39 -29.28
CA PRO A 193 -10.35 -9.16 -28.62
C PRO A 193 -10.70 -8.56 -27.27
N PRO A 194 -11.97 -8.66 -26.79
CA PRO A 194 -12.32 -8.21 -25.46
C PRO A 194 -11.49 -8.99 -24.42
N PRO A 195 -10.89 -8.29 -23.45
CA PRO A 195 -10.11 -8.96 -22.41
C PRO A 195 -11.05 -9.74 -21.48
N ASN A 196 -10.54 -10.82 -20.87
CA ASN A 196 -11.28 -11.49 -19.82
C ASN A 196 -11.40 -10.56 -18.60
N PRO A 197 -12.61 -10.26 -18.10
CA PRO A 197 -12.79 -9.45 -16.91
C PRO A 197 -12.19 -10.17 -15.69
N PHE A 198 -11.62 -9.38 -14.77
CA PHE A 198 -11.06 -9.93 -13.55
C PHE A 198 -11.66 -9.24 -12.32
N ILE A 199 -10.87 -8.54 -11.51
CA ILE A 199 -11.27 -7.94 -10.24
C ILE A 199 -11.08 -6.42 -10.34
N TRP A 200 -12.11 -5.64 -9.95
CA TRP A 200 -12.09 -4.17 -9.98
C TRP A 200 -12.90 -3.51 -8.86
N THR A 201 -13.32 -4.28 -7.84
CA THR A 201 -14.09 -3.78 -6.69
C THR A 201 -13.37 -4.05 -5.37
N LEU A 202 -13.66 -3.25 -4.35
CA LEU A 202 -13.10 -3.45 -3.01
C LEU A 202 -13.44 -4.84 -2.43
N PRO A 203 -14.71 -5.31 -2.43
CA PRO A 203 -15.03 -6.61 -1.86
C PRO A 203 -14.30 -7.77 -2.54
N GLU A 204 -14.25 -7.80 -3.88
CA GLU A 204 -13.54 -8.86 -4.61
C GLU A 204 -12.04 -8.86 -4.35
N THR A 205 -11.43 -7.67 -4.21
CA THR A 205 -10.01 -7.54 -3.92
C THR A 205 -9.68 -7.99 -2.50
N VAL A 206 -10.55 -7.68 -1.53
CA VAL A 206 -10.41 -8.15 -0.15
C VAL A 206 -10.50 -9.68 -0.08
N GLU A 207 -11.42 -10.31 -0.81
CA GLU A 207 -11.53 -11.77 -0.87
C GLU A 207 -10.28 -12.40 -1.50
N LEU A 208 -9.76 -11.85 -2.59
CA LEU A 208 -8.49 -12.30 -3.17
C LEU A 208 -7.34 -12.15 -2.16
N ALA A 209 -7.25 -11.01 -1.48
CA ALA A 209 -6.20 -10.75 -0.50
C ALA A 209 -6.23 -11.74 0.68
N LYS A 210 -7.42 -12.15 1.14
CA LYS A 210 -7.58 -13.20 2.17
C LYS A 210 -6.97 -14.54 1.72
N ASP A 211 -7.21 -14.91 0.46
CA ASP A 211 -6.69 -16.17 -0.11
C ASP A 211 -5.16 -16.15 -0.31
N CYS A 212 -4.56 -14.96 -0.42
CA CYS A 212 -3.12 -14.81 -0.67
C CYS A 212 -2.24 -14.83 0.58
N GLY A 213 -2.76 -14.41 1.74
CA GLY A 213 -2.00 -14.44 2.98
C GLY A 213 -2.45 -13.42 4.03
N PRO A 214 -1.99 -13.58 5.29
CA PRO A 214 -2.40 -12.70 6.40
C PRO A 214 -1.89 -11.26 6.24
N ASN A 215 -0.74 -11.07 5.60
CA ASN A 215 -0.11 -9.78 5.34
C ASN A 215 -0.50 -9.15 4.00
N VAL A 216 -1.45 -9.73 3.27
CA VAL A 216 -2.00 -9.15 2.03
C VAL A 216 -3.28 -8.40 2.33
N GLY A 217 -3.40 -7.22 1.77
CA GLY A 217 -4.59 -6.37 1.86
C GLY A 217 -4.78 -5.56 0.59
N VAL A 218 -5.44 -4.42 0.71
CA VAL A 218 -5.77 -3.55 -0.42
C VAL A 218 -5.13 -2.17 -0.26
N ILE A 219 -4.81 -1.53 -1.36
CA ILE A 219 -4.74 -0.08 -1.43
C ILE A 219 -6.16 0.39 -1.73
N LEU A 220 -6.72 1.15 -0.81
CA LEU A 220 -8.03 1.72 -0.98
C LEU A 220 -7.90 3.12 -1.60
N ASP A 221 -7.90 3.16 -2.92
CA ASP A 221 -7.96 4.40 -3.66
C ASP A 221 -9.43 4.82 -3.81
N VAL A 222 -9.76 6.02 -3.31
CA VAL A 222 -11.12 6.56 -3.35
C VAL A 222 -11.63 6.76 -4.77
N TRP A 223 -10.76 7.08 -5.72
CA TRP A 223 -11.11 7.21 -7.14
C TRP A 223 -11.59 5.88 -7.72
N HIS A 224 -10.81 4.83 -7.52
CA HIS A 224 -11.16 3.50 -8.00
C HIS A 224 -12.36 2.92 -7.24
N TRP A 225 -12.46 3.18 -5.94
CA TRP A 225 -13.64 2.81 -5.14
C TRP A 225 -14.91 3.48 -5.68
N HIS A 226 -14.91 4.80 -5.92
CA HIS A 226 -16.04 5.54 -6.46
C HIS A 226 -16.46 5.01 -7.84
N HIS A 227 -15.51 4.89 -8.78
CA HIS A 227 -15.80 4.46 -10.15
C HIS A 227 -16.08 2.97 -10.31
N SER A 228 -15.86 2.16 -9.28
CA SER A 228 -16.34 0.77 -9.23
C SER A 228 -17.76 0.62 -8.69
N GLY A 229 -18.41 1.72 -8.29
CA GLY A 229 -19.71 1.71 -7.62
C GLY A 229 -19.59 1.36 -6.14
N GLY A 230 -18.43 1.58 -5.53
CA GLY A 230 -18.16 1.28 -4.12
C GLY A 230 -19.06 2.07 -3.17
N THR A 231 -19.40 1.47 -2.05
CA THR A 231 -20.26 2.04 -1.00
C THR A 231 -19.53 2.13 0.34
N THR A 232 -19.98 3.00 1.23
CA THR A 232 -19.44 3.07 2.60
C THR A 232 -19.62 1.76 3.36
N ALA A 233 -20.63 0.95 3.02
CA ALA A 233 -20.82 -0.39 3.59
C ALA A 233 -19.67 -1.33 3.23
N ASP A 234 -19.10 -1.24 2.03
CA ASP A 234 -17.95 -2.05 1.63
C ASP A 234 -16.74 -1.76 2.50
N ILE A 235 -16.51 -0.47 2.83
CA ILE A 235 -15.43 -0.06 3.73
C ILE A 235 -15.69 -0.58 5.15
N LEU A 236 -16.91 -0.39 5.67
CA LEU A 236 -17.30 -0.82 7.00
C LEU A 236 -17.22 -2.35 7.19
N ASN A 237 -17.44 -3.12 6.13
CA ASN A 237 -17.31 -4.58 6.13
C ASN A 237 -15.87 -5.06 5.90
N THR A 238 -14.93 -4.16 5.61
CA THR A 238 -13.52 -4.50 5.41
C THR A 238 -12.77 -4.41 6.75
N PRO A 239 -12.15 -5.50 7.25
CA PRO A 239 -11.32 -5.40 8.45
C PRO A 239 -10.18 -4.40 8.25
N LYS A 240 -9.93 -3.52 9.22
CA LYS A 240 -8.88 -2.49 9.12
C LYS A 240 -7.51 -3.05 8.74
N ALA A 241 -7.20 -4.26 9.22
CA ALA A 241 -5.94 -4.95 8.89
C ALA A 241 -5.79 -5.28 7.40
N ARG A 242 -6.88 -5.26 6.63
CA ARG A 242 -6.87 -5.47 5.19
C ARG A 242 -6.71 -4.18 4.38
N ILE A 243 -6.80 -3.00 4.99
CA ILE A 243 -6.47 -1.73 4.32
C ILE A 243 -5.02 -1.41 4.63
N VAL A 244 -4.16 -1.55 3.63
CA VAL A 244 -2.70 -1.35 3.77
C VAL A 244 -2.34 0.12 3.67
N HIS A 245 -2.95 0.84 2.74
CA HIS A 245 -2.76 2.28 2.53
C HIS A 245 -3.99 2.87 1.83
N VAL A 246 -4.14 4.19 1.86
CA VAL A 246 -5.25 4.91 1.25
C VAL A 246 -4.72 5.94 0.27
N HIS A 247 -5.24 5.94 -0.96
CA HIS A 247 -5.08 7.04 -1.90
C HIS A 247 -6.36 7.88 -1.94
N VAL A 248 -6.21 9.21 -2.05
CA VAL A 248 -7.35 10.12 -2.07
C VAL A 248 -7.24 11.14 -3.19
N SER A 249 -8.33 11.33 -3.90
CA SER A 249 -8.55 12.35 -4.91
C SER A 249 -10.05 12.65 -5.01
N ASP A 250 -10.49 13.37 -6.02
CA ASP A 250 -11.92 13.60 -6.26
C ASP A 250 -12.23 13.43 -7.75
N ALA A 251 -13.52 13.41 -8.11
CA ALA A 251 -14.01 13.13 -9.45
C ALA A 251 -15.00 14.19 -9.93
N LYS A 252 -14.98 14.44 -11.25
CA LYS A 252 -16.05 15.19 -11.91
C LYS A 252 -17.29 14.30 -12.07
N ALA A 253 -18.46 14.93 -12.07
CA ALA A 253 -19.69 14.28 -12.52
C ALA A 253 -19.61 14.08 -14.04
N GLN A 254 -19.42 12.86 -14.50
CA GLN A 254 -19.36 12.54 -15.92
C GLN A 254 -19.76 11.07 -16.18
N PRO A 255 -20.17 10.72 -17.42
CA PRO A 255 -20.50 9.34 -17.77
C PRO A 255 -19.31 8.39 -17.54
N PRO A 256 -19.52 7.17 -17.01
CA PRO A 256 -18.45 6.23 -16.69
C PRO A 256 -17.51 5.88 -17.86
N GLU A 257 -18.03 5.84 -19.08
CA GLU A 257 -17.27 5.56 -20.30
C GLU A 257 -16.31 6.70 -20.70
N GLU A 258 -16.57 7.92 -20.23
CA GLU A 258 -15.74 9.10 -20.48
C GLU A 258 -14.63 9.27 -19.44
N VAL A 259 -14.72 8.57 -18.31
CA VAL A 259 -13.75 8.68 -17.22
C VAL A 259 -12.38 8.17 -17.66
N ARG A 260 -11.35 8.99 -17.41
CA ARG A 260 -9.94 8.63 -17.62
C ARG A 260 -9.16 8.91 -16.33
N ASP A 261 -8.24 8.04 -16.01
CA ASP A 261 -7.50 8.05 -14.75
C ASP A 261 -6.70 9.36 -14.49
N ASN A 262 -6.30 10.03 -15.55
CA ASN A 262 -5.60 11.32 -15.47
C ASN A 262 -6.54 12.56 -15.40
N GLN A 263 -7.81 12.37 -15.08
CA GLN A 263 -8.81 13.46 -14.94
C GLN A 263 -9.24 13.69 -13.50
N ARG A 264 -8.45 13.19 -12.55
CA ARG A 264 -8.74 13.32 -11.13
C ARG A 264 -8.70 14.79 -10.69
N LEU A 265 -9.42 15.10 -9.61
CA LEU A 265 -9.45 16.41 -8.95
C LEU A 265 -8.75 16.34 -7.60
N MET A 266 -8.41 17.50 -7.03
CA MET A 266 -7.99 17.58 -5.63
C MET A 266 -9.13 17.15 -4.71
N PRO A 267 -8.85 16.56 -3.55
CA PRO A 267 -9.88 16.20 -2.58
C PRO A 267 -10.78 17.37 -2.19
N GLY A 268 -12.08 17.24 -2.38
CA GLY A 268 -13.08 18.24 -2.11
C GLY A 268 -13.45 19.16 -3.28
N GLU A 269 -12.84 18.99 -4.45
CA GLU A 269 -13.19 19.73 -5.67
C GLU A 269 -14.31 19.07 -6.49
N GLY A 270 -14.74 17.85 -6.16
CA GLY A 270 -15.62 17.04 -6.99
C GLY A 270 -16.84 16.48 -6.29
N VAL A 271 -17.28 15.31 -6.73
CA VAL A 271 -18.55 14.68 -6.35
C VAL A 271 -18.41 13.44 -5.48
N ILE A 272 -17.21 12.99 -5.19
CA ILE A 272 -17.01 11.81 -4.33
C ILE A 272 -17.45 12.13 -2.90
N ASP A 273 -18.21 11.23 -2.27
CA ASP A 273 -18.54 11.33 -0.84
C ASP A 273 -17.31 11.06 0.05
N LEU A 274 -16.39 12.04 0.06
CA LEU A 274 -15.19 11.99 0.91
C LEU A 274 -15.54 12.00 2.40
N SER A 275 -16.68 12.60 2.78
CA SER A 275 -17.09 12.61 4.19
C SER A 275 -17.48 11.21 4.66
N GLY A 276 -18.33 10.51 3.92
CA GLY A 276 -18.70 9.12 4.20
C GLY A 276 -17.50 8.17 4.13
N PHE A 277 -16.60 8.40 3.15
CA PHE A 277 -15.35 7.65 3.01
C PHE A 277 -14.46 7.75 4.26
N PHE A 278 -14.07 8.96 4.67
CA PHE A 278 -13.21 9.16 5.83
C PHE A 278 -13.87 8.76 7.15
N GLN A 279 -15.16 9.00 7.32
CA GLN A 279 -15.91 8.55 8.50
C GLN A 279 -15.94 7.03 8.61
N SER A 280 -16.07 6.33 7.48
CA SER A 280 -16.02 4.86 7.44
C SER A 280 -14.64 4.34 7.83
N LEU A 281 -13.56 4.94 7.33
CA LEU A 281 -12.18 4.62 7.74
C LEU A 281 -11.96 4.84 9.24
N LYS A 282 -12.42 5.98 9.78
CA LYS A 282 -12.36 6.25 11.22
C LYS A 282 -13.13 5.22 12.03
N LYS A 283 -14.33 4.84 11.59
CA LYS A 283 -15.20 3.89 12.28
C LYS A 283 -14.62 2.48 12.37
N ILE A 284 -13.92 2.03 11.34
CA ILE A 284 -13.18 0.75 11.39
C ILE A 284 -11.85 0.83 12.14
N GLY A 285 -11.45 2.04 12.57
CA GLY A 285 -10.21 2.29 13.30
C GLY A 285 -8.95 2.32 12.42
N TYR A 286 -9.06 2.74 11.14
CA TYR A 286 -7.89 2.95 10.28
C TYR A 286 -7.04 4.13 10.79
N GLN A 287 -5.71 3.93 10.89
CA GLN A 287 -4.77 4.89 11.51
C GLN A 287 -3.47 5.05 10.72
N ASP A 288 -3.46 4.56 9.49
CA ASP A 288 -2.29 4.56 8.60
C ASP A 288 -2.28 5.75 7.64
N GLY A 289 -1.38 5.71 6.65
CA GLY A 289 -1.16 6.80 5.71
C GLY A 289 -2.32 7.03 4.73
N VAL A 290 -2.54 8.29 4.43
CA VAL A 290 -3.44 8.78 3.38
C VAL A 290 -2.63 9.65 2.43
N SER A 291 -2.54 9.28 1.16
CA SER A 291 -1.77 9.99 0.15
C SER A 291 -2.68 10.63 -0.88
N PRO A 292 -2.65 11.96 -1.06
CA PRO A 292 -3.33 12.59 -2.18
C PRO A 292 -2.72 12.16 -3.52
N GLU A 293 -3.55 11.60 -4.39
CA GLU A 293 -3.14 11.15 -5.73
C GLU A 293 -4.04 11.69 -6.85
N PRO A 294 -4.09 13.01 -7.05
CA PRO A 294 -4.92 13.66 -8.07
C PRO A 294 -4.25 13.62 -9.44
N LEU A 295 -4.14 12.45 -10.06
CA LEU A 295 -3.46 12.24 -11.34
C LEU A 295 -4.02 13.18 -12.42
N GLY A 296 -3.12 13.93 -13.07
CA GLY A 296 -3.46 14.89 -14.11
C GLY A 296 -3.94 16.27 -13.62
N ARG A 297 -4.18 16.47 -12.31
CA ARG A 297 -4.70 17.73 -11.75
C ARG A 297 -3.65 18.82 -11.61
N VAL A 298 -2.41 18.46 -11.26
CA VAL A 298 -1.33 19.43 -11.09
C VAL A 298 -0.78 19.82 -12.47
N PRO A 299 -0.92 21.10 -12.88
CA PRO A 299 -0.38 21.60 -14.13
C PRO A 299 1.14 21.48 -14.20
N ALA A 300 1.70 21.40 -15.42
CA ALA A 300 3.14 21.29 -15.59
C ALA A 300 3.90 22.54 -15.15
N GLU A 301 3.23 23.69 -15.18
CA GLU A 301 3.77 25.01 -14.81
C GLU A 301 3.77 25.25 -13.30
N MET A 302 2.99 24.48 -12.54
CA MET A 302 2.93 24.60 -11.08
C MET A 302 4.21 24.06 -10.47
N SER A 303 4.81 24.80 -9.54
CA SER A 303 5.97 24.30 -8.84
C SER A 303 5.63 23.02 -8.03
N PRO A 304 6.60 22.10 -7.85
CA PRO A 304 6.36 20.91 -7.03
C PRO A 304 5.93 21.25 -5.59
N GLU A 305 6.42 22.35 -5.05
CA GLU A 305 6.06 22.82 -3.70
C GLU A 305 4.62 23.33 -3.64
N ASP A 306 4.17 24.09 -4.63
CA ASP A 306 2.79 24.57 -4.69
C ASP A 306 1.80 23.41 -4.92
N GLY A 307 2.17 22.45 -5.79
CA GLY A 307 1.38 21.23 -6.01
C GLY A 307 1.24 20.40 -4.74
N ALA A 308 2.33 20.19 -4.02
CA ALA A 308 2.35 19.46 -2.76
C ALA A 308 1.53 20.20 -1.67
N ARG A 309 1.67 21.53 -1.56
CA ARG A 309 0.93 22.36 -0.60
C ARG A 309 -0.57 22.32 -0.89
N LEU A 310 -0.97 22.51 -2.14
CA LEU A 310 -2.38 22.44 -2.56
C LEU A 310 -2.98 21.06 -2.19
N ALA A 311 -2.28 19.98 -2.47
CA ALA A 311 -2.73 18.63 -2.15
C ALA A 311 -2.84 18.40 -0.64
N LEU A 312 -1.90 18.90 0.16
CA LEU A 312 -1.95 18.83 1.62
C LEU A 312 -3.17 19.57 2.16
N ASP A 313 -3.35 20.81 1.74
CA ASP A 313 -4.40 21.71 2.27
C ASP A 313 -5.79 21.20 1.90
N THR A 314 -6.01 20.78 0.65
CA THR A 314 -7.31 20.26 0.20
C THR A 314 -7.65 18.93 0.88
N THR A 315 -6.67 18.03 1.05
CA THR A 315 -6.89 16.76 1.75
C THR A 315 -7.20 16.99 3.22
N ARG A 316 -6.44 17.86 3.88
CA ARG A 316 -6.68 18.22 5.29
C ARG A 316 -8.05 18.89 5.49
N ALA A 317 -8.46 19.76 4.57
CA ALA A 317 -9.80 20.37 4.58
C ALA A 317 -10.91 19.32 4.43
N ALA A 318 -10.78 18.36 3.51
CA ALA A 318 -11.72 17.26 3.35
C ALA A 318 -11.82 16.38 4.61
N MET A 319 -10.70 16.05 5.23
CA MET A 319 -10.65 15.28 6.48
C MET A 319 -11.26 16.06 7.67
N LYS A 320 -11.04 17.38 7.75
CA LYS A 320 -11.70 18.24 8.76
C LYS A 320 -13.21 18.29 8.55
N LYS A 321 -13.68 18.48 7.32
CA LYS A 321 -15.11 18.44 6.97
C LYS A 321 -15.75 17.11 7.37
N ALA A 322 -15.03 16.01 7.25
CA ALA A 322 -15.46 14.69 7.69
C ALA A 322 -15.38 14.49 9.23
N GLY A 323 -14.80 15.41 9.98
CA GLY A 323 -14.64 15.31 11.44
C GLY A 323 -13.67 14.20 11.87
N VAL A 324 -12.68 13.87 11.03
CA VAL A 324 -11.71 12.79 11.32
C VAL A 324 -10.34 13.32 11.79
N VAL A 325 -10.07 14.59 11.56
CA VAL A 325 -8.94 15.36 12.12
C VAL A 325 -9.44 16.69 12.68
N SER A 326 -8.63 17.31 13.58
CA SER A 326 -8.92 18.62 14.21
C SER A 326 -8.63 19.78 13.28
#